data_5bb5c199f800df2f496511c4509a2dec
#
_entry.id   5bb5c199f800df2f496511c4509a2dec
#
_cell.length_a   1.000
_cell.length_b   1.000
_cell.length_c   1.000
_cell.angle_alpha   90.00
_cell.angle_beta   90.00
_cell.angle_gamma   90.00
#
_symmetry.space_group_name_H-M   'P 1'
#
loop_
_entity.id
_entity.type
_entity.pdbx_description
1 polymer ?
#
loop_
_entity_poly.entity_id
_entity_poly.type
_entity_poly.pdbx_seq_one_letter_code
_entity_poly.pdbx_strand_id
1 'polypeptide(L)'
;MTDIKTSQFDVAEYLTDETLINAYLNEILTDGMPSEFIQALNDVAKAKGMNELAQKTGIRRESLYKTLRSEKPRFDTMLKIIDGMGLQITLTPKAEPCLDA
;
A
#
# COMPACT_ATOMS: atom_id res chain seq x y z
N MET A 1 7.90 -28.29 -0.01
CA MET A 1 7.92 -27.70 -0.16
C MET A 1 7.79 -26.68 -0.36
N THR A 2 7.61 -26.50 -0.52
CA THR A 2 7.29 -25.55 -0.69
C THR A 2 7.98 -24.55 -0.68
N ASP A 3 8.74 -24.40 -0.30
CA ASP A 3 9.44 -23.48 -0.28
C ASP A 3 9.91 -23.05 -1.47
N ILE A 4 10.00 -23.69 -2.26
CA ILE A 4 10.23 -23.38 -3.50
C ILE A 4 9.39 -22.33 -3.87
N LYS A 5 8.24 -22.34 -3.42
CA LYS A 5 7.39 -21.36 -3.62
C LYS A 5 7.92 -20.12 -3.17
N THR A 6 8.70 -20.10 -2.21
CA THR A 6 9.22 -18.91 -1.70
C THR A 6 10.09 -18.25 -2.68
N SER A 7 10.87 -18.97 -3.38
CA SER A 7 11.76 -18.37 -4.31
C SER A 7 10.99 -17.80 -5.47
N GLN A 8 9.81 -18.33 -5.70
CA GLN A 8 9.02 -17.78 -6.70
C GLN A 8 7.94 -16.97 -6.12
N PHE A 9 8.16 -16.49 -4.94
CA PHE A 9 7.20 -15.72 -4.21
C PHE A 9 6.55 -14.67 -5.09
N ASP A 10 5.25 -14.70 -5.14
CA ASP A 10 4.48 -13.76 -5.90
C ASP A 10 3.87 -12.78 -4.90
N VAL A 11 4.32 -11.56 -4.92
CA VAL A 11 3.85 -10.56 -3.99
C VAL A 11 2.34 -10.38 -4.10
N ALA A 12 1.82 -10.43 -5.32
CA ALA A 12 0.39 -10.24 -5.51
C ALA A 12 -0.42 -11.31 -4.80
N GLU A 13 0.06 -12.54 -4.86
CA GLU A 13 -0.64 -13.62 -4.20
C GLU A 13 -0.58 -13.47 -2.70
N TYR A 14 0.57 -13.06 -2.19
CA TYR A 14 0.75 -12.83 -0.77
C TYR A 14 -0.21 -11.73 -0.30
N LEU A 15 -0.50 -10.76 -1.15
CA LEU A 15 -1.28 -9.60 -0.78
C LEU A 15 -2.78 -9.78 -0.89
N THR A 16 -3.27 -11.01 -0.97
CA THR A 16 -4.70 -11.24 -0.95
C THR A 16 -5.22 -11.33 0.47
N ASP A 17 -4.34 -11.56 1.46
CA ASP A 17 -4.76 -11.64 2.85
C ASP A 17 -4.66 -10.26 3.46
N GLU A 18 -5.76 -9.74 3.98
CA GLU A 18 -5.76 -8.38 4.50
C GLU A 18 -4.84 -8.16 5.68
N THR A 19 -4.67 -9.18 6.51
CA THR A 19 -3.75 -9.06 7.62
C THR A 19 -2.32 -8.91 7.13
N LEU A 20 -1.97 -9.68 6.10
CA LEU A 20 -0.64 -9.61 5.53
C LEU A 20 -0.43 -8.30 4.79
N ILE A 21 -1.47 -7.81 4.12
CA ILE A 21 -1.39 -6.55 3.43
C ILE A 21 -1.09 -5.45 4.42
N ASN A 22 -1.81 -5.45 5.53
CA ASN A 22 -1.64 -4.43 6.55
C ASN A 22 -0.22 -4.46 7.11
N ALA A 23 0.28 -5.65 7.42
CA ALA A 23 1.63 -5.79 7.96
C ALA A 23 2.67 -5.34 6.96
N TYR A 24 2.49 -5.73 5.71
CA TYR A 24 3.41 -5.39 4.64
C TYR A 24 3.52 -3.88 4.46
N LEU A 25 2.37 -3.20 4.38
CA LEU A 25 2.38 -1.77 4.18
C LEU A 25 2.91 -1.02 5.38
N ASN A 26 2.59 -1.48 6.58
CA ASN A 26 3.08 -0.82 7.77
C ASN A 26 4.58 -0.93 7.92
N GLU A 27 5.12 -2.08 7.53
CA GLU A 27 6.55 -2.27 7.62
C GLU A 27 7.27 -1.32 6.69
N ILE A 28 6.77 -1.15 5.47
CA ILE A 28 7.39 -0.26 4.52
C ILE A 28 7.22 1.18 4.96
N LEU A 29 6.08 1.52 5.53
CA LEU A 29 5.83 2.85 5.99
C LEU A 29 6.77 3.22 7.13
N THR A 30 7.12 2.25 7.96
CA THR A 30 8.00 2.50 9.09
C THR A 30 9.47 2.58 8.68
N ASP A 31 9.92 1.65 7.87
CA ASP A 31 11.33 1.54 7.56
C ASP A 31 11.71 1.92 6.14
N GLY A 32 10.77 1.96 5.24
CA GLY A 32 11.08 2.19 3.84
C GLY A 32 11.02 3.65 3.48
N MET A 33 11.30 3.92 2.22
CA MET A 33 11.22 5.27 1.71
C MET A 33 9.83 5.51 1.14
N PRO A 34 9.42 6.77 1.03
CA PRO A 34 8.09 7.07 0.49
C PRO A 34 7.83 6.44 -0.87
N SER A 35 8.84 6.40 -1.73
CA SER A 35 8.65 5.81 -3.06
C SER A 35 8.38 4.32 -2.94
N GLU A 36 8.95 3.67 -1.95
CA GLU A 36 8.71 2.25 -1.74
C GLU A 36 7.29 1.99 -1.28
N PHE A 37 6.77 2.90 -0.46
CA PHE A 37 5.41 2.76 0.00
C PHE A 37 4.43 2.94 -1.16
N ILE A 38 4.68 3.90 -2.04
CA ILE A 38 3.83 4.11 -3.19
C ILE A 38 3.87 2.89 -4.11
N GLN A 39 5.04 2.31 -4.30
CA GLN A 39 5.18 1.12 -5.12
C GLN A 39 4.41 -0.04 -4.48
N ALA A 40 4.49 -0.15 -3.16
CA ALA A 40 3.78 -1.22 -2.46
C ALA A 40 2.27 -1.04 -2.60
N LEU A 41 1.78 0.19 -2.54
CA LEU A 41 0.37 0.44 -2.76
C LEU A 41 -0.05 0.04 -4.16
N ASN A 42 0.82 0.30 -5.14
CA ASN A 42 0.53 -0.09 -6.50
C ASN A 42 0.40 -1.62 -6.60
N ASP A 43 1.28 -2.34 -5.93
CA ASP A 43 1.23 -3.79 -5.94
C ASP A 43 -0.05 -4.31 -5.30
N VAL A 44 -0.44 -3.72 -4.19
CA VAL A 44 -1.66 -4.12 -3.51
C VAL A 44 -2.88 -3.79 -4.37
N ALA A 45 -2.87 -2.63 -5.01
CA ALA A 45 -3.99 -2.23 -5.85
C ALA A 45 -4.17 -3.20 -7.00
N LYS A 46 -3.08 -3.64 -7.59
CA LYS A 46 -3.17 -4.60 -8.69
C LYS A 46 -3.68 -5.94 -8.18
N ALA A 47 -3.25 -6.34 -7.01
CA ALA A 47 -3.69 -7.61 -6.45
C ALA A 47 -5.18 -7.59 -6.14
N LYS A 48 -5.70 -6.45 -5.69
CA LYS A 48 -7.11 -6.36 -5.37
C LYS A 48 -7.98 -6.08 -6.58
N GLY A 49 -7.40 -5.58 -7.65
CA GLY A 49 -8.14 -5.30 -8.87
C GLY A 49 -8.37 -3.81 -9.05
N MET A 50 -7.81 -3.27 -10.12
CA MET A 50 -7.89 -1.84 -10.36
C MET A 50 -9.32 -1.38 -10.68
N ASN A 51 -10.10 -2.21 -11.36
CA ASN A 51 -11.46 -1.84 -11.67
C ASN A 51 -12.31 -1.69 -10.42
N GLU A 52 -12.16 -2.63 -9.51
CA GLU A 52 -12.90 -2.59 -8.27
C GLU A 52 -12.47 -1.39 -7.43
N LEU A 53 -11.18 -1.12 -7.40
CA LEU A 53 -10.68 0.01 -6.66
C LEU A 53 -11.20 1.32 -7.25
N ALA A 54 -11.26 1.40 -8.57
CA ALA A 54 -11.78 2.58 -9.23
C ALA A 54 -13.23 2.83 -8.82
N GLN A 55 -14.01 1.78 -8.73
CA GLN A 55 -15.39 1.91 -8.33
C GLN A 55 -15.52 2.39 -6.89
N LYS A 56 -14.70 1.84 -6.02
CA LYS A 56 -14.78 2.19 -4.61
C LYS A 56 -14.29 3.60 -4.31
N THR A 57 -13.31 4.06 -5.06
CA THR A 57 -12.73 5.38 -4.80
C THR A 57 -13.41 6.48 -5.59
N GLY A 58 -14.09 6.12 -6.65
CA GLY A 58 -14.65 7.11 -7.56
C GLY A 58 -13.60 7.72 -8.46
N ILE A 59 -12.41 7.17 -8.48
CA ILE A 59 -11.32 7.66 -9.30
C ILE A 59 -11.24 6.80 -10.54
N ARG A 60 -11.06 7.44 -11.69
CA ARG A 60 -10.99 6.68 -12.94
C ARG A 60 -9.75 5.80 -12.95
N ARG A 61 -9.87 4.67 -13.59
CA ARG A 61 -8.80 3.70 -13.61
C ARG A 61 -7.48 4.28 -14.11
N GLU A 62 -7.55 5.08 -15.18
CA GLU A 62 -6.35 5.70 -15.71
C GLU A 62 -5.71 6.61 -14.69
N SER A 63 -6.54 7.33 -13.93
CA SER A 63 -6.02 8.24 -12.91
C SER A 63 -5.38 7.47 -11.76
N LEU A 64 -5.94 6.32 -11.43
CA LEU A 64 -5.34 5.48 -10.40
C LEU A 64 -3.96 5.03 -10.82
N TYR A 65 -3.82 4.55 -12.05
CA TYR A 65 -2.51 4.12 -12.53
C TYR A 65 -1.53 5.27 -12.51
N LYS A 66 -1.98 6.44 -12.94
CA LYS A 66 -1.12 7.60 -12.98
C LYS A 66 -0.65 7.99 -11.59
N THR A 67 -1.57 8.02 -10.64
CA THR A 67 -1.24 8.39 -9.27
C THR A 67 -0.26 7.40 -8.65
N LEU A 68 -0.50 6.12 -8.85
CA LEU A 68 0.33 5.10 -8.23
C LEU A 68 1.70 4.95 -8.88
N ARG A 69 1.90 5.60 -10.03
CA ARG A 69 3.20 5.61 -10.65
C ARG A 69 3.92 6.92 -10.42
N SER A 70 3.25 7.90 -9.85
CA SER A 70 3.83 9.22 -9.65
C SER A 70 4.82 9.19 -8.51
N GLU A 71 5.87 9.98 -8.62
CA GLU A 71 6.82 10.09 -7.53
C GLU A 71 6.29 11.01 -6.46
N LYS A 72 5.34 11.86 -6.81
CA LYS A 72 4.79 12.81 -5.86
C LYS A 72 3.27 12.86 -5.99
N PRO A 73 2.58 11.78 -5.62
CA PRO A 73 1.13 11.77 -5.72
C PRO A 73 0.52 12.73 -4.70
N ARG A 74 -0.67 13.19 -5.01
CA ARG A 74 -1.36 14.07 -4.08
C ARG A 74 -1.79 13.28 -2.87
N PHE A 75 -1.65 13.90 -1.71
CA PHE A 75 -1.95 13.21 -0.45
C PHE A 75 -3.44 12.88 -0.36
N ASP A 76 -4.31 13.78 -0.77
CA ASP A 76 -5.74 13.52 -0.68
C ASP A 76 -6.13 12.34 -1.58
N THR A 77 -5.51 12.22 -2.74
CA THR A 77 -5.78 11.09 -3.61
C THR A 77 -5.28 9.81 -2.99
N MET A 78 -4.11 9.86 -2.35
CA MET A 78 -3.57 8.68 -1.69
C MET A 78 -4.48 8.22 -0.55
N LEU A 79 -5.05 9.15 0.18
CA LEU A 79 -5.97 8.79 1.25
C LEU A 79 -7.21 8.10 0.70
N LYS A 80 -7.72 8.56 -0.44
CA LYS A 80 -8.88 7.93 -1.05
C LYS A 80 -8.55 6.51 -1.50
N ILE A 81 -7.36 6.31 -2.04
CA ILE A 81 -6.95 5.01 -2.49
C ILE A 81 -6.83 4.05 -1.31
N ILE A 82 -6.21 4.51 -0.24
CA ILE A 82 -6.04 3.68 0.95
C ILE A 82 -7.40 3.32 1.53
N ASP A 83 -8.31 4.29 1.58
CA ASP A 83 -9.64 4.03 2.08
C ASP A 83 -10.37 3.03 1.19
N GLY A 84 -10.21 3.15 -0.12
CA GLY A 84 -10.85 2.22 -1.06
C GLY A 84 -10.30 0.82 -0.95
N MET A 85 -9.11 0.66 -0.40
CA MET A 85 -8.54 -0.65 -0.19
C MET A 85 -9.03 -1.28 1.11
N GLY A 86 -9.83 -0.55 1.87
CA GLY A 86 -10.30 -1.07 3.15
C GLY A 86 -9.34 -0.82 4.29
N LEU A 87 -8.43 0.12 4.11
CA LEU A 87 -7.44 0.43 5.13
C LEU A 87 -7.63 1.84 5.62
N GLN A 88 -7.02 2.16 6.75
CA GLN A 88 -7.03 3.53 7.23
C GLN A 88 -5.68 3.83 7.83
N ILE A 89 -5.31 5.10 7.79
CA ILE A 89 -4.04 5.54 8.33
C ILE A 89 -4.24 5.92 9.78
N THR A 90 -3.36 5.46 10.62
CA THR A 90 -3.38 5.79 12.03
C THR A 90 -2.00 6.30 12.41
N LEU A 91 -1.97 7.39 13.15
CA LEU A 91 -0.71 7.95 13.58
C LEU A 91 -0.47 7.57 15.03
N THR A 92 0.75 7.15 15.32
CA THR A 92 1.11 6.80 16.69
C THR A 92 2.37 7.55 17.05
N PRO A 93 2.56 7.88 18.33
CA PRO A 93 3.78 8.56 18.74
C PRO A 93 4.97 7.65 18.49
N LYS A 94 6.10 8.26 18.18
CA LYS A 94 7.31 7.47 18.01
C LYS A 94 7.74 6.92 19.35
N ALA A 95 8.23 5.74 19.31
CA ALA A 95 8.66 5.07 20.51
C ALA A 95 9.77 5.78 21.23
N GLU A 96 10.70 6.42 20.51
CA GLU A 96 11.72 7.08 21.15
C GLU A 96 11.53 8.31 21.41
N PRO A 97 11.59 8.75 22.16
CA PRO A 97 11.24 9.98 22.29
C PRO A 97 12.21 10.92 22.81
N CYS A 98 12.33 10.71 22.79
CA CYS A 98 12.88 11.28 23.10
C CYS A 98 13.50 12.02 23.30
N LEU A 99 13.50 11.93 23.31
CA LEU A 99 14.09 12.43 23.39
C LEU A 99 14.44 13.31 23.49
N ASP A 100 14.45 13.42 23.60
CA ASP A 100 14.78 14.23 23.56
C ASP A 100 14.58 15.01 23.59
N ALA A 101 14.44 14.95 23.74
CA ALA A 101 14.17 15.74 23.85
C ALA A 101 14.30 16.32 24.18
#